data_94ea89a050b4bcf599246fd582f95c0b
#
_entry.id   94ea89a050b4bcf599246fd582f95c0b
#
_cell.length_a   1.000
_cell.length_b   1.000
_cell.length_c   1.000
_cell.angle_alpha   90.00
_cell.angle_beta   90.00
_cell.angle_gamma   90.00
#
_symmetry.space_group_name_H-M   'P 1'
#
loop_
_entity.id
_entity.type
_entity.pdbx_description
1 polymer ?
#
loop_
_entity_poly.entity_id
_entity_poly.type
_entity_poly.pdbx_seq_one_letter_code
_entity_poly.pdbx_strand_id
1 'polypeptide(L)'
;LVSDSRSRAQSIVRGPREIARDPAARYFVNFQVTGTCLMRQGGRETLMGPGDFYLVDTLRPYTQQYSDWQVFCLCLPQHMLAPLLADPARATAVRVSACDGGLGAIAGSFIRSLEQCPDTTD
;
A
#
# COMPACT_ATOMS: atom_id res chain seq x y z
N LEU A 1 11.23 4.92 2.15
CA LEU A 1 10.76 6.02 1.30
C LEU A 1 9.26 6.21 1.46
N VAL A 2 8.86 7.42 1.75
CA VAL A 2 7.45 7.79 1.89
C VAL A 2 7.08 8.76 0.78
N SER A 3 5.95 8.54 0.15
CA SER A 3 5.42 9.44 -0.86
C SER A 3 3.96 9.79 -0.58
N ASP A 4 3.58 10.99 -0.98
CA ASP A 4 2.20 11.48 -0.96
C ASP A 4 1.76 11.63 -2.41
N SER A 5 0.83 10.79 -2.81
CA SER A 5 0.33 10.77 -4.19
C SER A 5 -1.14 11.10 -4.22
N ARG A 6 -1.54 11.93 -5.18
CA ARG A 6 -2.94 12.30 -5.43
C ARG A 6 -3.21 12.24 -6.92
N SER A 7 -4.40 11.86 -7.28
CA SER A 7 -4.82 11.86 -8.66
C SER A 7 -6.34 11.80 -8.77
N ARG A 8 -6.81 12.00 -9.99
CA ARG A 8 -8.19 11.70 -10.35
C ARG A 8 -8.37 10.19 -10.49
N ALA A 9 -9.62 9.76 -10.64
CA ALA A 9 -9.96 8.36 -10.84
C ALA A 9 -9.11 7.74 -11.94
N GLN A 10 -8.52 6.58 -11.64
CA GLN A 10 -7.67 5.87 -12.59
C GLN A 10 -7.57 4.40 -12.22
N SER A 11 -7.14 3.59 -13.19
CA SER A 11 -6.82 2.18 -12.98
C SER A 11 -5.33 1.98 -13.13
N ILE A 12 -4.74 1.22 -12.20
CA ILE A 12 -3.34 0.82 -12.23
C ILE A 12 -3.31 -0.70 -12.38
N VAL A 13 -2.57 -1.17 -13.37
CA VAL A 13 -2.38 -2.60 -13.61
C VAL A 13 -0.90 -2.89 -13.64
N ARG A 14 -0.47 -3.82 -12.79
CA ARG A 14 0.88 -4.35 -12.83
C ARG A 14 0.80 -5.84 -13.15
N GLY A 15 1.10 -6.19 -14.38
CA GLY A 15 1.07 -7.57 -14.84
C GLY A 15 2.48 -8.16 -14.96
N PRO A 16 2.58 -9.39 -15.51
CA PRO A 16 3.89 -10.05 -15.65
C PRO A 16 4.91 -9.25 -16.47
N ARG A 17 4.45 -8.50 -17.48
CA ARG A 17 5.31 -7.69 -18.33
C ARG A 17 5.97 -6.55 -17.55
N GLU A 18 5.19 -5.84 -16.75
CA GLU A 18 5.67 -4.74 -15.92
C GLU A 18 6.61 -5.25 -14.84
N ILE A 19 6.32 -6.40 -14.24
CA ILE A 19 7.17 -7.04 -13.25
C ILE A 19 8.52 -7.42 -13.87
N ALA A 20 8.51 -7.97 -15.08
CA ALA A 20 9.72 -8.35 -15.78
C ALA A 20 10.63 -7.15 -16.10
N ARG A 21 10.04 -5.98 -16.33
CA ARG A 21 10.80 -4.73 -16.59
C ARG A 21 11.39 -4.12 -15.34
N ASP A 22 10.75 -4.31 -14.21
CA ASP A 22 11.21 -3.79 -12.91
C ASP A 22 10.99 -4.88 -11.85
N PRO A 23 11.93 -5.85 -11.75
CA PRO A 23 11.77 -6.99 -10.86
C PRO A 23 12.23 -6.71 -9.42
N ALA A 24 12.39 -5.45 -9.03
CA ALA A 24 12.77 -5.13 -7.66
C ALA A 24 11.71 -5.60 -6.67
N ALA A 25 12.16 -6.36 -5.65
CA ALA A 25 11.28 -6.95 -4.65
C ALA A 25 10.96 -5.92 -3.57
N ARG A 26 9.78 -5.33 -3.64
CA ARG A 26 9.31 -4.30 -2.71
C ARG A 26 7.91 -4.61 -2.20
N TYR A 27 7.61 -4.03 -1.04
CA TYR A 27 6.23 -3.85 -0.58
C TYR A 27 5.90 -2.38 -0.59
N PHE A 28 4.71 -2.04 -1.04
CA PHE A 28 4.11 -0.74 -0.77
C PHE A 28 3.16 -0.90 0.42
N VAL A 29 3.39 -0.10 1.45
CA VAL A 29 2.45 0.03 2.55
C VAL A 29 1.66 1.30 2.27
N ASN A 30 0.43 1.15 1.82
CA ASN A 30 -0.41 2.25 1.40
C ASN A 30 -1.40 2.63 2.50
N PHE A 31 -1.53 3.92 2.73
CA PHE A 31 -2.55 4.49 3.60
C PHE A 31 -3.48 5.36 2.76
N GLN A 32 -4.75 4.97 2.69
CA GLN A 32 -5.75 5.71 1.94
C GLN A 32 -6.18 6.94 2.75
N VAL A 33 -5.86 8.13 2.25
CA VAL A 33 -6.21 9.38 2.93
C VAL A 33 -7.59 9.82 2.51
N THR A 34 -7.81 9.91 1.20
CA THR A 34 -9.11 10.25 0.60
C THR A 34 -9.40 9.31 -0.55
N GLY A 35 -10.68 9.20 -0.91
CA GLY A 35 -11.11 8.36 -2.01
C GLY A 35 -11.10 6.89 -1.65
N THR A 36 -11.31 6.05 -2.66
CA THR A 36 -11.39 4.61 -2.53
C THR A 36 -10.46 3.92 -3.52
N CYS A 37 -10.06 2.71 -3.19
CA CYS A 37 -9.29 1.85 -4.08
C CYS A 37 -9.85 0.43 -4.02
N LEU A 38 -10.28 -0.10 -5.16
CA LEU A 38 -10.59 -1.52 -5.27
C LEU A 38 -9.30 -2.24 -5.62
N MET A 39 -8.76 -2.96 -4.65
CA MET A 39 -7.47 -3.63 -4.74
C MET A 39 -7.66 -5.12 -4.97
N ARG A 40 -6.93 -5.65 -5.97
CA ARG A 40 -6.92 -7.09 -6.28
C ARG A 40 -5.50 -7.59 -6.32
N GLN A 41 -5.19 -8.55 -5.48
CA GLN A 41 -3.92 -9.27 -5.50
C GLN A 41 -4.06 -10.60 -4.76
N GLY A 42 -3.37 -11.63 -5.24
CA GLY A 42 -3.33 -12.92 -4.58
C GLY A 42 -4.68 -13.61 -4.46
N GLY A 43 -5.58 -13.40 -5.42
CA GLY A 43 -6.92 -13.97 -5.41
C GLY A 43 -7.90 -13.24 -4.49
N ARG A 44 -7.49 -12.13 -3.86
CA ARG A 44 -8.34 -11.31 -3.01
C ARG A 44 -8.72 -10.02 -3.71
N GLU A 45 -9.93 -9.58 -3.44
CA GLU A 45 -10.43 -8.29 -3.89
C GLU A 45 -11.01 -7.55 -2.69
N THR A 46 -10.52 -6.36 -2.41
CA THR A 46 -10.93 -5.60 -1.24
C THR A 46 -11.07 -4.12 -1.60
N LEU A 47 -12.15 -3.52 -1.16
CA LEU A 47 -12.37 -2.08 -1.30
C LEU A 47 -11.76 -1.37 -0.11
N MET A 48 -10.77 -0.51 -0.38
CA MET A 48 -10.12 0.33 0.63
C MET A 48 -10.77 1.69 0.64
N GLY A 49 -10.98 2.23 1.83
CA GLY A 49 -11.52 3.58 2.03
C GLY A 49 -10.61 4.43 2.90
N PRO A 50 -11.02 5.70 3.17
CA PRO A 50 -10.20 6.59 4.00
C PRO A 50 -9.91 5.99 5.38
N GLY A 51 -8.64 6.04 5.77
CA GLY A 51 -8.16 5.48 7.02
C GLY A 51 -7.73 4.03 6.95
N ASP A 52 -7.83 3.39 5.80
CA ASP A 52 -7.41 2.01 5.62
C ASP A 52 -5.96 1.91 5.19
N PHE A 53 -5.28 0.89 5.71
CA PHE A 53 -3.96 0.46 5.25
C PHE A 53 -4.09 -0.78 4.40
N TYR A 54 -3.18 -0.94 3.46
CA TYR A 54 -3.06 -2.18 2.71
C TYR A 54 -1.66 -2.35 2.17
N LEU A 55 -1.28 -3.61 2.03
CA LEU A 55 0.04 -4.00 1.57
C LEU A 55 -0.06 -4.48 0.13
N VAL A 56 0.90 -4.05 -0.70
CA VAL A 56 1.00 -4.45 -2.10
C VAL A 56 2.36 -5.07 -2.34
N ASP A 57 2.38 -6.26 -2.95
CA ASP A 57 3.59 -6.98 -3.32
C ASP A 57 3.92 -6.67 -4.78
N THR A 58 5.07 -6.03 -5.03
CA THR A 58 5.44 -5.61 -6.38
C THR A 58 5.90 -6.75 -7.28
N LEU A 59 6.17 -7.94 -6.73
CA LEU A 59 6.58 -9.11 -7.51
C LEU A 59 5.41 -9.98 -7.97
N ARG A 60 4.18 -9.62 -7.59
CA ARG A 60 2.97 -10.36 -7.97
C ARG A 60 2.04 -9.45 -8.74
N PRO A 61 1.31 -9.98 -9.71
CA PRO A 61 0.33 -9.16 -10.44
C PRO A 61 -0.72 -8.57 -9.51
N TYR A 62 -1.09 -7.33 -9.78
CA TYR A 62 -2.17 -6.67 -9.05
C TYR A 62 -2.88 -5.64 -9.91
N THR A 63 -4.08 -5.29 -9.51
CA THR A 63 -4.84 -4.18 -10.07
C THR A 63 -5.34 -3.28 -8.95
N GLN A 64 -5.36 -1.98 -9.22
CA GLN A 64 -5.91 -0.97 -8.31
C GLN A 64 -6.82 -0.07 -9.11
N GLN A 65 -8.07 0.01 -8.68
CA GLN A 65 -9.07 0.85 -9.33
C GLN A 65 -9.45 1.95 -8.37
N TYR A 66 -9.00 3.16 -8.65
CA TYR A 66 -9.15 4.32 -7.78
C TYR A 66 -10.31 5.21 -8.22
N SER A 67 -11.04 5.73 -7.24
CA SER A 67 -11.78 6.99 -7.39
C SER A 67 -10.79 8.16 -7.38
N ASP A 68 -11.25 9.42 -7.30
CA ASP A 68 -10.33 10.53 -7.00
C ASP A 68 -9.71 10.25 -5.63
N TRP A 69 -8.37 10.35 -5.52
CA TRP A 69 -7.68 9.74 -4.40
C TRP A 69 -6.47 10.51 -3.92
N GLN A 70 -6.14 10.27 -2.64
CA GLN A 70 -4.86 10.61 -2.04
C GLN A 70 -4.39 9.42 -1.20
N VAL A 71 -3.15 9.01 -1.39
CA VAL A 71 -2.53 7.88 -0.71
C VAL A 71 -1.15 8.27 -0.24
N PHE A 72 -0.83 7.92 1.00
CA PHE A 72 0.56 7.90 1.48
C PHE A 72 1.10 6.51 1.27
N CYS A 73 2.26 6.43 0.64
CA CYS A 73 2.90 5.16 0.32
C CYS A 73 4.27 5.10 0.97
N LEU A 74 4.49 4.06 1.76
CA LEU A 74 5.81 3.71 2.27
C LEU A 74 6.32 2.53 1.44
N CYS A 75 7.44 2.73 0.74
CA CYS A 75 8.06 1.71 -0.07
C CYS A 75 9.21 1.06 0.70
N LEU A 76 9.13 -0.26 0.89
CA LEU A 76 10.13 -1.02 1.64
C LEU A 76 10.65 -2.20 0.81
N PRO A 77 11.96 -2.51 0.89
CA PRO A 77 12.45 -3.77 0.34
C PRO A 77 11.77 -4.96 1.02
N GLN A 78 11.46 -6.01 0.26
CA GLN A 78 10.74 -7.16 0.82
C GLN A 78 11.52 -7.85 1.95
N HIS A 79 12.85 -7.89 1.86
CA HIS A 79 13.66 -8.55 2.89
C HIS A 79 13.55 -7.87 4.27
N MET A 80 13.14 -6.60 4.32
CA MET A 80 12.97 -5.90 5.58
C MET A 80 11.65 -6.21 6.26
N LEU A 81 10.60 -6.45 5.49
CA LEU A 81 9.26 -6.61 6.03
C LEU A 81 8.81 -8.07 6.07
N ALA A 82 9.18 -8.88 5.08
CA ALA A 82 8.72 -10.26 4.98
C ALA A 82 8.96 -11.10 6.24
N PRO A 83 10.11 -11.00 6.92
CA PRO A 83 10.34 -11.76 8.15
C PRO A 83 9.38 -11.40 9.30
N LEU A 84 8.77 -10.23 9.25
CA LEU A 84 7.84 -9.76 10.28
C LEU A 84 6.40 -10.18 10.00
N LEU A 85 6.12 -10.74 8.82
CA LEU A 85 4.80 -11.19 8.42
C LEU A 85 4.67 -12.68 8.67
N ALA A 86 3.56 -13.09 9.29
CA ALA A 86 3.30 -14.52 9.55
C ALA A 86 3.14 -15.30 8.24
N ASP A 87 2.47 -14.71 7.27
CA ASP A 87 2.28 -15.28 5.94
C ASP A 87 2.28 -14.14 4.91
N PRO A 88 3.44 -13.83 4.29
CA PRO A 88 3.52 -12.72 3.35
C PRO A 88 2.55 -12.84 2.18
N ALA A 89 2.30 -14.05 1.69
CA ALA A 89 1.39 -14.25 0.57
C ALA A 89 -0.07 -13.89 0.90
N ARG A 90 -0.45 -13.98 2.17
CA ARG A 90 -1.80 -13.66 2.64
C ARG A 90 -1.94 -12.25 3.19
N ALA A 91 -0.84 -11.51 3.31
CA ALA A 91 -0.86 -10.17 3.88
C ALA A 91 -1.26 -9.08 2.89
N THR A 92 -1.25 -9.39 1.59
CA THR A 92 -1.54 -8.40 0.54
C THR A 92 -3.03 -8.28 0.27
N ALA A 93 -3.47 -7.10 -0.15
CA ALA A 93 -4.87 -6.77 -0.45
C ALA A 93 -5.80 -7.06 0.75
N VAL A 94 -5.29 -6.91 1.96
CA VAL A 94 -6.06 -7.05 3.21
C VAL A 94 -6.25 -5.67 3.81
N ARG A 95 -7.48 -5.33 4.13
CA ARG A 95 -7.82 -4.05 4.72
C ARG A 95 -7.49 -4.05 6.21
N VAL A 96 -6.67 -3.08 6.63
CA VAL A 96 -6.38 -2.83 8.04
C VAL A 96 -6.79 -1.39 8.34
N SER A 97 -7.79 -1.20 9.21
CA SER A 97 -8.30 0.13 9.48
C SER A 97 -7.47 0.83 10.56
N ALA A 98 -7.03 2.04 10.27
CA ALA A 98 -6.38 2.90 11.26
C ALA A 98 -7.37 3.37 12.34
N CYS A 99 -8.67 3.28 12.08
CA CYS A 99 -9.71 3.75 13.01
C CYS A 99 -10.11 2.70 14.03
N ASP A 100 -9.71 1.45 13.83
CA ASP A 100 -10.11 0.34 14.71
C ASP A 100 -9.24 0.22 15.97
N GLY A 101 -8.26 1.09 16.15
CA GLY A 101 -7.31 1.01 17.25
C GLY A 101 -6.24 -0.05 17.00
N GLY A 102 -5.44 -0.37 18.02
CA GLY A 102 -4.41 -1.38 17.93
C GLY A 102 -3.34 -1.05 16.89
N LEU A 103 -2.88 -2.09 16.17
CA LEU A 103 -1.79 -1.96 15.20
C LEU A 103 -2.14 -1.03 14.04
N GLY A 104 -3.39 -1.03 13.59
CA GLY A 104 -3.83 -0.15 12.51
C GLY A 104 -3.70 1.32 12.88
N ALA A 105 -4.10 1.70 14.09
CA ALA A 105 -3.99 3.07 14.56
C ALA A 105 -2.52 3.49 14.76
N ILE A 106 -1.70 2.59 15.28
CA ILE A 106 -0.26 2.84 15.47
C ILE A 106 0.43 3.05 14.12
N ALA A 107 0.17 2.17 13.18
CA ALA A 107 0.73 2.28 11.83
C ALA A 107 0.27 3.56 11.13
N GLY A 108 -1.00 3.95 11.30
CA GLY A 108 -1.52 5.20 10.76
C GLY A 108 -0.82 6.42 11.32
N SER A 109 -0.65 6.47 12.62
CA SER A 109 0.06 7.56 13.30
C SER A 109 1.53 7.62 12.84
N PHE A 110 2.17 6.46 12.70
CA PHE A 110 3.56 6.38 12.25
C PHE A 110 3.71 6.96 10.83
N ILE A 111 2.87 6.55 9.90
CA ILE A 111 2.93 7.05 8.52
C ILE A 111 2.67 8.55 8.45
N ARG A 112 1.69 9.05 9.19
CA ARG A 112 1.42 10.49 9.26
C ARG A 112 2.59 11.27 9.83
N SER A 113 3.25 10.72 10.84
CA SER A 113 4.44 11.34 11.44
C SER A 113 5.59 11.41 10.44
N LEU A 114 5.80 10.38 9.66
CA LEU A 114 6.84 10.36 8.62
C LEU A 114 6.58 11.42 7.57
N GLU A 115 5.33 11.64 7.19
CA GLU A 115 5.00 12.65 6.20
C GLU A 115 5.29 14.07 6.68
N GLN A 116 5.15 14.32 7.98
CA GLN A 116 5.44 15.63 8.56
C GLN A 116 6.93 15.88 8.76
N CYS A 117 7.76 14.87 8.56
CA CYS A 117 9.20 14.97 8.71
C CYS A 117 9.84 15.43 7.40
N PRO A 118 10.57 16.58 7.37
CA PRO A 118 11.07 17.13 6.11
C PRO A 118 12.12 16.27 5.42
N ASP A 119 12.79 15.38 6.13
CA ASP A 119 13.89 14.57 5.60
C ASP A 119 13.50 13.15 5.19
N THR A 120 12.22 12.84 5.19
CA THR A 120 11.75 11.47 4.91
C THR A 120 11.87 11.06 3.46
N THR A 121 12.09 11.99 2.55
CA THR A 121 12.13 11.74 1.11
C THR A 121 13.51 11.38 0.59
N ASP A 122 14.51 11.42 1.38
CA ASP A 122 15.89 11.17 0.96
C ASP A 122 16.21 9.71 0.67
#